data_3a5e9e949d0caa7eca97189774214805
#
_entry.id   3a5e9e949d0caa7eca97189774214805
#
_cell.length_a   1.000
_cell.length_b   1.000
_cell.length_c   1.000
_cell.angle_alpha   90.00
_cell.angle_beta   90.00
_cell.angle_gamma   90.00
#
_symmetry.space_group_name_H-M   'P 1'
#
loop_
_entity.id
_entity.type
_entity.pdbx_description
1 polymer ?
#
loop_
_entity_poly.entity_id
_entity_poly.type
_entity_poly.pdbx_seq_one_letter_code
_entity_poly.pdbx_strand_id
1 'polypeptide(L)'
;VDEVQKALSFASEHNLAVTPLGAGSNVVLASNLSGLVVHLGLKGWEPVVPQGDSTEYVDVTFAAGENWHDMVLMCLDRGWYGLENLSLIPGNMGAAAIQSIGAYGVELSGRLVSLKVVDIRSGTCSELDREACQFSYRDSVFKQSLKDKCIITHLTLRLSTEPNINIDYPALDAYFVALDKDPTPQLVSNAVCKIRREKLPDPNELANVGSFFKNPVIARSALAHVQAVDGNVEVPFYPQTDGSVKV
;
A
#
# COMPACT_ATOMS: atom_id res chain seq x y z
N VAL A 1 16.53 -12.48 4.82
CA VAL A 1 15.57 -13.60 4.70
C VAL A 1 15.92 -14.70 5.68
N ASP A 2 17.19 -15.06 5.82
CA ASP A 2 17.66 -16.13 6.69
C ASP A 2 17.21 -15.99 8.16
N GLU A 3 17.15 -14.74 8.67
CA GLU A 3 16.64 -14.48 10.02
C GLU A 3 15.14 -14.77 10.14
N VAL A 4 14.37 -14.48 9.10
CA VAL A 4 12.94 -14.84 9.04
C VAL A 4 12.80 -16.36 9.08
N GLN A 5 13.58 -17.10 8.28
CA GLN A 5 13.56 -18.57 8.28
C GLN A 5 13.99 -19.16 9.63
N LYS A 6 15.00 -18.59 10.29
CA LYS A 6 15.39 -18.99 11.65
C LYS A 6 14.27 -18.78 12.67
N ALA A 7 13.58 -17.62 12.60
CA ALA A 7 12.43 -17.35 13.47
C ALA A 7 11.29 -18.34 13.23
N LEU A 8 11.02 -18.72 11.97
CA LEU A 8 10.03 -19.72 11.62
C LEU A 8 10.41 -21.12 12.10
N SER A 9 11.67 -21.52 11.97
CA SER A 9 12.18 -22.80 12.52
C SER A 9 11.99 -22.85 14.03
N PHE A 10 12.38 -21.78 14.74
CA PHE A 10 12.18 -21.67 16.18
C PHE A 10 10.70 -21.80 16.56
N ALA A 11 9.80 -21.12 15.86
CA ALA A 11 8.37 -21.20 16.12
C ALA A 11 7.84 -22.62 15.90
N SER A 12 8.29 -23.30 14.85
CA SER A 12 7.94 -24.70 14.56
C SER A 12 8.42 -25.66 15.64
N GLU A 13 9.67 -25.56 16.07
CA GLU A 13 10.25 -26.39 17.13
C GLU A 13 9.52 -26.27 18.48
N HIS A 14 8.97 -25.07 18.75
CA HIS A 14 8.28 -24.76 20.00
C HIS A 14 6.75 -24.79 19.86
N ASN A 15 6.21 -25.21 18.72
CA ASN A 15 4.77 -25.22 18.42
C ASN A 15 4.09 -23.85 18.65
N LEU A 16 4.76 -22.75 18.27
CA LEU A 16 4.25 -21.40 18.41
C LEU A 16 3.50 -20.96 17.14
N ALA A 17 2.35 -20.32 17.32
CA ALA A 17 1.71 -19.57 16.24
C ALA A 17 2.60 -18.38 15.84
N VAL A 18 2.64 -18.04 14.56
CA VAL A 18 3.43 -16.93 14.03
C VAL A 18 2.51 -15.80 13.62
N THR A 19 2.78 -14.61 14.12
CA THR A 19 2.08 -13.36 13.71
C THR A 19 3.10 -12.42 13.06
N PRO A 20 3.11 -12.27 11.72
CA PRO A 20 3.91 -11.27 11.06
C PRO A 20 3.39 -9.85 11.37
N LEU A 21 4.27 -8.93 11.68
CA LEU A 21 3.94 -7.54 11.96
C LEU A 21 4.88 -6.59 11.22
N GLY A 22 4.31 -5.63 10.49
CA GLY A 22 5.05 -4.47 9.97
C GLY A 22 5.14 -3.37 11.02
N ALA A 23 4.96 -2.12 10.61
CA ALA A 23 4.98 -0.97 11.53
C ALA A 23 3.80 -0.89 12.51
N GLY A 24 2.84 -1.80 12.44
CA GLY A 24 1.65 -1.79 13.31
C GLY A 24 0.63 -0.68 13.01
N SER A 25 0.79 0.06 11.93
CA SER A 25 0.00 1.26 11.61
C SER A 25 -1.44 0.98 11.14
N ASN A 26 -1.80 -0.29 10.91
CA ASN A 26 -3.14 -0.68 10.45
C ASN A 26 -3.68 -1.89 11.21
N VAL A 27 -3.36 -1.98 12.49
CA VAL A 27 -3.82 -3.07 13.36
C VAL A 27 -4.36 -2.51 14.68
N VAL A 28 -5.36 -3.17 15.23
CA VAL A 28 -5.87 -2.95 16.58
C VAL A 28 -5.67 -4.25 17.35
N LEU A 29 -4.83 -4.20 18.38
CA LEU A 29 -4.59 -5.34 19.26
C LEU A 29 -5.67 -5.38 20.34
N ALA A 30 -6.70 -6.20 20.13
CA ALA A 30 -7.82 -6.33 21.07
C ALA A 30 -7.49 -7.22 22.28
N SER A 31 -6.42 -8.00 22.23
CA SER A 31 -5.95 -8.88 23.29
C SER A 31 -4.45 -9.15 23.13
N ASN A 32 -3.86 -9.84 24.11
CA ASN A 32 -2.49 -10.33 24.00
C ASN A 32 -2.38 -11.33 22.83
N LEU A 33 -1.35 -11.17 22.02
CA LEU A 33 -1.01 -12.13 20.97
C LEU A 33 -0.30 -13.34 21.61
N SER A 34 -0.80 -14.53 21.33
CA SER A 34 -0.13 -15.77 21.70
C SER A 34 0.85 -16.18 20.61
N GLY A 35 1.97 -16.79 20.99
CA GLY A 35 2.97 -17.29 20.05
C GLY A 35 4.12 -16.32 19.79
N LEU A 36 4.67 -16.37 18.59
CA LEU A 36 5.81 -15.57 18.14
C LEU A 36 5.34 -14.42 17.25
N VAL A 37 5.57 -13.18 17.66
CA VAL A 37 5.39 -12.02 16.80
C VAL A 37 6.70 -11.77 16.04
N VAL A 38 6.65 -11.85 14.71
CA VAL A 38 7.79 -11.55 13.85
C VAL A 38 7.66 -10.13 13.31
N HIS A 39 8.33 -9.19 13.98
CA HIS A 39 8.40 -7.81 13.50
C HIS A 39 9.41 -7.70 12.36
N LEU A 40 8.94 -7.29 11.17
CA LEU A 40 9.74 -7.26 9.96
C LEU A 40 10.60 -6.00 9.91
N GLY A 41 11.88 -6.14 10.23
CA GLY A 41 12.90 -5.10 10.17
C GLY A 41 13.84 -5.21 8.96
N LEU A 42 13.48 -5.98 7.93
CA LEU A 42 14.29 -6.14 6.72
C LEU A 42 14.50 -4.79 6.03
N LYS A 43 15.76 -4.45 5.74
CA LYS A 43 16.17 -3.17 5.17
C LYS A 43 16.94 -3.36 3.87
N GLY A 44 16.92 -2.30 3.06
CA GLY A 44 17.59 -2.20 1.79
C GLY A 44 16.63 -2.11 0.60
N TRP A 45 17.14 -1.59 -0.46
CA TRP A 45 16.51 -1.53 -1.77
C TRP A 45 17.59 -1.60 -2.84
N GLU A 46 17.21 -2.09 -4.01
CA GLU A 46 18.13 -2.18 -5.16
C GLU A 46 17.35 -1.97 -6.47
N PRO A 47 17.92 -1.20 -7.42
CA PRO A 47 17.36 -1.17 -8.76
C PRO A 47 17.69 -2.49 -9.46
N VAL A 48 16.69 -3.08 -10.09
CA VAL A 48 16.86 -4.24 -10.95
C VAL A 48 17.07 -3.71 -12.36
N VAL A 49 18.22 -3.99 -12.95
CA VAL A 49 18.50 -3.59 -14.34
C VAL A 49 17.57 -4.35 -15.25
N PRO A 50 16.65 -3.67 -16.00
CA PRO A 50 15.79 -4.35 -16.95
C PRO A 50 16.62 -5.08 -18.00
N GLN A 51 16.21 -6.26 -18.39
CA GLN A 51 16.77 -6.92 -19.57
C GLN A 51 16.24 -6.20 -20.81
N GLY A 52 17.02 -5.28 -21.38
CA GLY A 52 16.69 -4.52 -22.57
C GLY A 52 17.09 -3.05 -22.49
N ASP A 53 17.07 -2.34 -23.60
CA ASP A 53 17.51 -0.95 -23.75
C ASP A 53 16.44 0.09 -23.31
N SER A 54 15.39 -0.31 -22.61
CA SER A 54 14.32 0.62 -22.20
C SER A 54 14.83 1.49 -21.05
N THR A 55 14.94 2.79 -21.31
CA THR A 55 15.26 3.83 -20.30
C THR A 55 14.04 4.45 -19.67
N GLU A 56 12.83 4.07 -20.10
CA GLU A 56 11.56 4.67 -19.66
C GLU A 56 11.12 4.22 -18.25
N TYR A 57 11.61 3.06 -17.81
CA TYR A 57 11.23 2.46 -16.54
C TYR A 57 12.43 1.89 -15.80
N VAL A 58 12.30 1.89 -14.49
CA VAL A 58 13.20 1.18 -13.59
C VAL A 58 12.38 0.27 -12.68
N ASP A 59 12.77 -0.98 -12.55
CA ASP A 59 12.23 -1.89 -11.56
C ASP A 59 13.09 -1.77 -10.31
N VAL A 60 12.47 -1.56 -9.15
CA VAL A 60 13.19 -1.41 -7.88
C VAL A 60 12.64 -2.40 -6.88
N THR A 61 13.52 -3.21 -6.31
CA THR A 61 13.20 -4.16 -5.25
C THR A 61 13.43 -3.50 -3.89
N PHE A 62 12.41 -3.51 -3.04
CA PHE A 62 12.45 -2.97 -1.68
C PHE A 62 12.28 -4.10 -0.66
N ALA A 63 13.05 -4.04 0.42
CA ALA A 63 12.83 -4.91 1.57
C ALA A 63 11.54 -4.52 2.31
N ALA A 64 10.81 -5.53 2.82
CA ALA A 64 9.49 -5.36 3.40
C ALA A 64 9.44 -4.47 4.64
N GLY A 65 10.54 -4.34 5.37
CA GLY A 65 10.64 -3.52 6.58
C GLY A 65 11.02 -2.05 6.32
N GLU A 66 11.21 -1.64 5.06
CA GLU A 66 11.43 -0.22 4.74
C GLU A 66 10.17 0.58 4.99
N ASN A 67 10.34 1.83 5.48
CA ASN A 67 9.22 2.75 5.64
C ASN A 67 8.68 3.15 4.26
N TRP A 68 7.37 3.07 4.08
CA TRP A 68 6.73 3.39 2.81
C TRP A 68 7.04 4.81 2.33
N HIS A 69 6.83 5.80 3.19
CA HIS A 69 6.99 7.21 2.79
C HIS A 69 8.45 7.58 2.51
N ASP A 70 9.38 7.07 3.30
CA ASP A 70 10.80 7.30 3.06
C ASP A 70 11.23 6.75 1.69
N MET A 71 10.68 5.59 1.29
CA MET A 71 10.97 5.03 -0.04
C MET A 71 10.31 5.83 -1.16
N VAL A 72 9.14 6.40 -0.95
CA VAL A 72 8.54 7.34 -1.92
C VAL A 72 9.45 8.54 -2.13
N LEU A 73 9.93 9.17 -1.06
CA LEU A 73 10.84 10.33 -1.14
C LEU A 73 12.17 9.96 -1.80
N MET A 74 12.74 8.81 -1.42
CA MET A 74 13.96 8.29 -2.03
C MET A 74 13.81 8.07 -3.54
N CYS A 75 12.66 7.56 -4.00
CA CYS A 75 12.38 7.39 -5.43
C CYS A 75 12.31 8.75 -6.14
N LEU A 76 11.60 9.72 -5.58
CA LEU A 76 11.51 11.07 -6.13
C LEU A 76 12.87 11.74 -6.26
N ASP A 77 13.74 11.62 -5.25
CA ASP A 77 15.09 12.19 -5.26
C ASP A 77 15.98 11.56 -6.35
N ARG A 78 15.65 10.36 -6.82
CA ARG A 78 16.34 9.65 -7.90
C ARG A 78 15.72 9.84 -9.28
N GLY A 79 14.63 10.60 -9.38
CA GLY A 79 13.90 10.73 -10.64
C GLY A 79 13.13 9.46 -11.02
N TRP A 80 12.66 8.70 -10.04
CA TRP A 80 11.81 7.51 -10.23
C TRP A 80 10.39 7.81 -9.76
N TYR A 81 9.45 7.82 -10.69
CA TYR A 81 8.12 8.39 -10.51
C TYR A 81 7.02 7.34 -10.52
N GLY A 82 5.87 7.69 -9.96
CA GLY A 82 4.64 6.90 -9.93
C GLY A 82 4.17 6.50 -8.54
N LEU A 83 4.88 6.92 -7.48
CA LEU A 83 4.50 6.70 -6.07
C LEU A 83 4.10 8.00 -5.34
N GLU A 84 4.25 9.16 -5.95
CA GLU A 84 4.03 10.49 -5.36
C GLU A 84 2.65 10.68 -4.76
N ASN A 85 1.61 10.16 -5.42
CA ASN A 85 0.22 10.17 -4.93
C ASN A 85 0.01 9.32 -3.67
N LEU A 86 0.90 8.37 -3.40
CA LEU A 86 0.86 7.47 -2.25
C LEU A 86 1.73 7.97 -1.09
N SER A 87 2.16 9.23 -1.14
CA SER A 87 2.97 9.86 -0.10
C SER A 87 2.26 9.87 1.25
N LEU A 88 3.05 9.79 2.33
CA LEU A 88 2.62 9.85 3.72
C LEU A 88 1.59 8.77 4.12
N ILE A 89 1.49 7.65 3.36
CA ILE A 89 0.77 6.46 3.84
C ILE A 89 1.64 5.82 4.93
N PRO A 90 1.10 5.63 6.14
CA PRO A 90 1.87 5.02 7.22
C PRO A 90 2.09 3.53 6.98
N GLY A 91 3.18 3.01 7.52
CA GLY A 91 3.50 1.58 7.45
C GLY A 91 4.73 1.28 6.63
N ASN A 92 4.97 -0.03 6.43
CA ASN A 92 6.13 -0.55 5.74
C ASN A 92 5.78 -1.08 4.36
N MET A 93 6.80 -1.21 3.51
CA MET A 93 6.68 -1.67 2.12
C MET A 93 5.94 -3.02 2.01
N GLY A 94 6.28 -4.02 2.83
CA GLY A 94 5.60 -5.33 2.79
C GLY A 94 4.12 -5.27 3.16
N ALA A 95 3.75 -4.45 4.15
CA ALA A 95 2.37 -4.27 4.57
C ALA A 95 1.51 -3.54 3.51
N ALA A 96 2.15 -2.70 2.69
CA ALA A 96 1.48 -1.97 1.61
C ALA A 96 0.84 -2.93 0.58
N ALA A 97 1.51 -4.03 0.26
CA ALA A 97 0.99 -5.06 -0.64
C ALA A 97 -0.18 -5.83 -0.03
N ILE A 98 -0.11 -6.21 1.26
CA ILE A 98 -1.21 -6.92 1.95
C ILE A 98 -2.50 -6.10 1.88
N GLN A 99 -2.39 -4.79 2.11
CA GLN A 99 -3.52 -3.86 2.16
C GLN A 99 -3.99 -3.42 0.77
N SER A 100 -3.25 -3.74 -0.31
CA SER A 100 -3.50 -3.15 -1.63
C SER A 100 -3.71 -1.64 -1.50
N ILE A 101 -2.67 -0.95 -1.00
CA ILE A 101 -2.79 0.49 -0.73
C ILE A 101 -3.09 1.26 -2.00
N GLY A 102 -3.86 2.33 -1.86
CA GLY A 102 -4.18 3.25 -2.93
C GLY A 102 -4.72 4.55 -2.37
N ALA A 103 -4.37 5.65 -2.99
CA ALA A 103 -4.81 6.99 -2.62
C ALA A 103 -4.66 7.95 -3.81
N TYR A 104 -5.46 9.00 -3.82
CA TYR A 104 -5.35 10.10 -4.78
C TYR A 104 -5.24 9.65 -6.25
N GLY A 105 -6.06 8.65 -6.64
CA GLY A 105 -6.13 8.16 -8.02
C GLY A 105 -5.06 7.14 -8.42
N VAL A 106 -4.17 6.75 -7.50
CA VAL A 106 -3.11 5.75 -7.76
C VAL A 106 -3.26 4.55 -6.83
N GLU A 107 -3.08 3.34 -7.38
CA GLU A 107 -3.09 2.07 -6.65
C GLU A 107 -1.71 1.40 -6.77
N LEU A 108 -1.23 0.80 -5.67
CA LEU A 108 0.03 0.05 -5.65
C LEU A 108 0.06 -1.06 -6.70
N SER A 109 -1.07 -1.74 -6.89
CA SER A 109 -1.22 -2.83 -7.86
C SER A 109 -0.83 -2.44 -9.29
N GLY A 110 -0.98 -1.15 -9.65
CA GLY A 110 -0.56 -0.63 -10.95
C GLY A 110 0.96 -0.49 -11.12
N ARG A 111 1.72 -0.61 -10.04
CA ARG A 111 3.18 -0.48 -10.03
C ARG A 111 3.89 -1.78 -9.67
N LEU A 112 3.17 -2.76 -9.11
CA LEU A 112 3.78 -4.01 -8.68
C LEU A 112 4.21 -4.88 -9.87
N VAL A 113 5.43 -5.37 -9.80
CA VAL A 113 6.00 -6.41 -10.69
C VAL A 113 5.89 -7.77 -10.01
N SER A 114 6.48 -7.91 -8.82
CA SER A 114 6.50 -9.16 -8.08
C SER A 114 6.68 -8.96 -6.57
N LEU A 115 6.43 -10.03 -5.82
CA LEU A 115 6.65 -10.13 -4.38
C LEU A 115 7.45 -11.39 -4.06
N LYS A 116 8.45 -11.26 -3.17
CA LYS A 116 9.12 -12.42 -2.57
C LYS A 116 8.49 -12.72 -1.22
N VAL A 117 8.09 -13.96 -1.02
CA VAL A 117 7.44 -14.43 0.19
C VAL A 117 8.14 -15.65 0.77
N VAL A 118 8.00 -15.84 2.08
CA VAL A 118 8.43 -17.06 2.80
C VAL A 118 7.18 -17.72 3.35
N ASP A 119 6.95 -18.97 3.00
CA ASP A 119 5.87 -19.79 3.58
C ASP A 119 6.13 -20.03 5.07
N ILE A 120 5.17 -19.72 5.92
CA ILE A 120 5.32 -19.78 7.38
C ILE A 120 5.56 -21.20 7.87
N ARG A 121 4.95 -22.20 7.22
CA ARG A 121 5.01 -23.60 7.66
C ARG A 121 6.29 -24.28 7.20
N SER A 122 6.69 -24.09 5.95
CA SER A 122 7.82 -24.79 5.35
C SER A 122 9.13 -23.98 5.37
N GLY A 123 9.07 -22.65 5.58
CA GLY A 123 10.22 -21.76 5.43
C GLY A 123 10.67 -21.59 3.97
N THR A 124 9.92 -22.12 3.00
CA THR A 124 10.26 -22.06 1.58
C THR A 124 10.05 -20.66 1.03
N CYS A 125 11.04 -20.13 0.30
CA CYS A 125 10.92 -18.89 -0.43
C CYS A 125 10.25 -19.11 -1.77
N SER A 126 9.36 -18.21 -2.16
CA SER A 126 8.77 -18.18 -3.49
C SER A 126 8.56 -16.74 -3.96
N GLU A 127 8.34 -16.57 -5.26
CA GLU A 127 8.02 -15.29 -5.86
C GLU A 127 6.64 -15.37 -6.48
N LEU A 128 5.84 -14.33 -6.25
CA LEU A 128 4.50 -14.16 -6.80
C LEU A 128 4.54 -12.97 -7.75
N ASP A 129 4.06 -13.14 -8.96
CA ASP A 129 3.80 -12.03 -9.88
C ASP A 129 2.55 -11.23 -9.46
N ARG A 130 2.28 -10.16 -10.19
CA ARG A 130 1.13 -9.29 -9.94
C ARG A 130 -0.21 -10.03 -10.02
N GLU A 131 -0.36 -10.93 -11.00
CA GLU A 131 -1.58 -11.69 -11.24
C GLU A 131 -1.86 -12.66 -10.08
N ALA A 132 -0.85 -13.36 -9.60
CA ALA A 132 -0.94 -14.26 -8.45
C ALA A 132 -1.32 -13.54 -7.15
N CYS A 133 -1.03 -12.23 -7.04
CA CYS A 133 -1.41 -11.44 -5.89
C CYS A 133 -2.91 -11.11 -5.80
N GLN A 134 -3.67 -11.28 -6.90
CA GLN A 134 -5.14 -11.11 -6.97
C GLN A 134 -5.63 -9.80 -6.31
N PHE A 135 -4.96 -8.69 -6.64
CA PHE A 135 -5.31 -7.41 -6.06
C PHE A 135 -6.71 -6.94 -6.46
N SER A 136 -7.42 -6.43 -5.48
CA SER A 136 -8.66 -5.68 -5.66
C SER A 136 -8.73 -4.52 -4.66
N TYR A 137 -9.84 -3.78 -4.64
CA TYR A 137 -9.99 -2.64 -3.76
C TYR A 137 -9.82 -3.03 -2.29
N ARG A 138 -8.71 -2.62 -1.67
CA ARG A 138 -8.31 -2.94 -0.29
C ARG A 138 -8.29 -4.44 0.01
N ASP A 139 -8.00 -5.26 -1.00
CA ASP A 139 -7.93 -6.72 -0.87
C ASP A 139 -6.80 -7.31 -1.71
N SER A 140 -6.32 -8.48 -1.29
CA SER A 140 -5.27 -9.23 -1.96
C SER A 140 -5.34 -10.71 -1.55
N VAL A 141 -4.61 -11.57 -2.25
CA VAL A 141 -4.45 -12.98 -1.89
C VAL A 141 -4.00 -13.18 -0.44
N PHE A 142 -3.25 -12.22 0.12
CA PHE A 142 -2.75 -12.25 1.51
C PHE A 142 -3.84 -12.01 2.56
N LYS A 143 -4.99 -11.52 2.16
CA LYS A 143 -6.19 -11.39 3.01
C LYS A 143 -7.18 -12.53 2.78
N GLN A 144 -6.93 -13.38 1.80
CA GLN A 144 -7.75 -14.48 1.34
C GLN A 144 -7.02 -15.83 1.51
N SER A 145 -6.70 -16.51 0.42
CA SER A 145 -6.15 -17.87 0.44
C SER A 145 -4.74 -18.00 1.07
N LEU A 146 -3.94 -16.93 1.06
CA LEU A 146 -2.61 -16.85 1.70
C LEU A 146 -2.63 -16.15 3.06
N LYS A 147 -3.81 -15.86 3.61
CA LYS A 147 -3.92 -15.27 4.94
C LYS A 147 -3.23 -16.16 5.98
N ASP A 148 -2.36 -15.55 6.78
CA ASP A 148 -1.59 -16.20 7.84
C ASP A 148 -0.70 -17.37 7.38
N LYS A 149 -0.39 -17.45 6.07
CA LYS A 149 0.40 -18.54 5.48
C LYS A 149 1.79 -18.13 5.02
N CYS A 150 2.02 -16.85 4.78
CA CYS A 150 3.32 -16.38 4.31
C CYS A 150 3.71 -15.01 4.88
N ILE A 151 5.00 -14.74 4.81
CA ILE A 151 5.61 -13.45 5.18
C ILE A 151 6.17 -12.84 3.90
N ILE A 152 5.75 -11.63 3.56
CA ILE A 152 6.33 -10.85 2.46
C ILE A 152 7.70 -10.33 2.93
N THR A 153 8.74 -10.62 2.17
CA THR A 153 10.11 -10.17 2.47
C THR A 153 10.58 -9.03 1.58
N HIS A 154 10.18 -9.04 0.31
CA HIS A 154 10.50 -7.99 -0.65
C HIS A 154 9.35 -7.75 -1.61
N LEU A 155 9.34 -6.56 -2.19
CA LEU A 155 8.46 -6.25 -3.32
C LEU A 155 9.24 -5.49 -4.39
N THR A 156 8.96 -5.79 -5.65
CA THR A 156 9.54 -5.11 -6.81
C THR A 156 8.48 -4.24 -7.45
N LEU A 157 8.77 -2.95 -7.58
CA LEU A 157 7.89 -1.96 -8.20
C LEU A 157 8.51 -1.45 -9.50
N ARG A 158 7.69 -1.27 -10.53
CA ARG A 158 8.04 -0.59 -11.78
C ARG A 158 7.71 0.88 -11.69
N LEU A 159 8.73 1.70 -11.82
CA LEU A 159 8.67 3.15 -11.72
C LEU A 159 9.07 3.78 -13.04
N SER A 160 8.45 4.91 -13.39
CA SER A 160 8.83 5.67 -14.58
C SER A 160 10.08 6.52 -14.31
N THR A 161 10.94 6.66 -15.31
CA THR A 161 12.06 7.63 -15.30
C THR A 161 11.63 8.99 -15.83
N GLU A 162 10.44 9.05 -16.47
CA GLU A 162 9.82 10.29 -16.92
C GLU A 162 8.58 10.60 -16.08
N PRO A 163 8.33 11.88 -15.72
CA PRO A 163 7.14 12.26 -14.97
C PRO A 163 5.85 11.89 -15.70
N ASN A 164 4.96 11.15 -15.02
CA ASN A 164 3.59 10.90 -15.48
C ASN A 164 2.62 11.28 -14.35
N ILE A 165 2.25 12.55 -14.35
CA ILE A 165 1.56 13.19 -13.24
C ILE A 165 0.06 12.90 -13.30
N ASN A 166 -0.48 12.43 -12.18
CA ASN A 166 -1.91 12.23 -11.99
C ASN A 166 -2.42 13.18 -10.89
N ILE A 167 -3.24 14.15 -11.27
CA ILE A 167 -3.94 15.07 -10.36
C ILE A 167 -5.47 14.98 -10.50
N ASP A 168 -6.00 13.97 -11.18
CA ASP A 168 -7.45 13.80 -11.44
C ASP A 168 -8.28 13.64 -10.16
N TYR A 169 -7.63 13.37 -9.04
CA TYR A 169 -8.34 13.30 -7.76
C TYR A 169 -8.80 14.70 -7.31
N PRO A 170 -10.11 14.92 -7.04
CA PRO A 170 -10.68 16.25 -6.85
C PRO A 170 -9.94 17.16 -5.86
N ALA A 171 -9.42 16.62 -4.77
CA ALA A 171 -8.70 17.41 -3.78
C ALA A 171 -7.29 17.83 -4.26
N LEU A 172 -6.66 17.07 -5.17
CA LEU A 172 -5.39 17.46 -5.79
C LEU A 172 -5.63 18.50 -6.87
N ASP A 173 -6.62 18.31 -7.73
CA ASP A 173 -7.00 19.27 -8.77
C ASP A 173 -7.30 20.64 -8.13
N ALA A 174 -8.18 20.68 -7.14
CA ALA A 174 -8.49 21.91 -6.41
C ALA A 174 -7.25 22.56 -5.75
N TYR A 175 -6.32 21.76 -5.24
CA TYR A 175 -5.08 22.25 -4.66
C TYR A 175 -4.20 22.94 -5.70
N PHE A 176 -4.03 22.34 -6.88
CA PHE A 176 -3.19 22.92 -7.94
C PHE A 176 -3.84 24.13 -8.61
N VAL A 177 -5.16 24.12 -8.78
CA VAL A 177 -5.91 25.31 -9.23
C VAL A 177 -5.67 26.49 -8.28
N ALA A 178 -5.73 26.26 -6.97
CA ALA A 178 -5.49 27.31 -5.97
C ALA A 178 -4.01 27.74 -5.88
N LEU A 179 -3.08 26.85 -6.20
CA LEU A 179 -1.64 27.12 -6.14
C LEU A 179 -1.14 27.94 -7.33
N ASP A 180 -1.85 27.90 -8.46
CA ASP A 180 -1.48 28.54 -9.74
C ASP A 180 -0.06 28.13 -10.20
N LYS A 181 0.25 26.84 -10.13
CA LYS A 181 1.55 26.26 -10.55
C LYS A 181 1.33 24.96 -11.28
N ASP A 182 2.17 24.74 -12.29
CA ASP A 182 2.23 23.47 -12.98
C ASP A 182 2.65 22.35 -12.00
N PRO A 183 1.95 21.22 -12.00
CA PRO A 183 2.29 20.10 -11.13
C PRO A 183 3.63 19.45 -11.54
N THR A 184 4.44 19.14 -10.55
CA THR A 184 5.61 18.28 -10.68
C THR A 184 5.48 17.11 -9.72
N PRO A 185 6.15 15.96 -9.92
CA PRO A 185 6.05 14.84 -8.99
C PRO A 185 6.32 15.24 -7.54
N GLN A 186 7.33 16.07 -7.30
CA GLN A 186 7.65 16.57 -5.97
C GLN A 186 6.53 17.47 -5.40
N LEU A 187 5.92 18.33 -6.23
CA LEU A 187 4.79 19.15 -5.79
C LEU A 187 3.55 18.31 -5.50
N VAL A 188 3.30 17.25 -6.27
CA VAL A 188 2.21 16.28 -5.99
C VAL A 188 2.43 15.60 -4.65
N SER A 189 3.62 15.07 -4.39
CA SER A 189 3.96 14.47 -3.09
C SER A 189 3.73 15.46 -1.94
N ASN A 190 4.19 16.71 -2.07
CA ASN A 190 4.01 17.76 -1.07
C ASN A 190 2.54 18.11 -0.85
N ALA A 191 1.75 18.20 -1.92
CA ALA A 191 0.30 18.45 -1.87
C ALA A 191 -0.43 17.32 -1.14
N VAL A 192 -0.13 16.07 -1.49
CA VAL A 192 -0.67 14.89 -0.80
C VAL A 192 -0.33 14.93 0.69
N CYS A 193 0.93 15.18 1.04
CA CYS A 193 1.36 15.29 2.44
C CYS A 193 0.59 16.37 3.19
N LYS A 194 0.41 17.55 2.58
CA LYS A 194 -0.35 18.66 3.18
C LYS A 194 -1.81 18.28 3.40
N ILE A 195 -2.50 17.80 2.35
CA ILE A 195 -3.91 17.41 2.43
C ILE A 195 -4.13 16.31 3.48
N ARG A 196 -3.20 15.36 3.61
CA ARG A 196 -3.29 14.30 4.60
C ARG A 196 -3.11 14.82 6.03
N ARG A 197 -2.14 15.70 6.26
CA ARG A 197 -1.93 16.33 7.59
C ARG A 197 -3.10 17.21 8.03
N GLU A 198 -3.80 17.83 7.09
CA GLU A 198 -5.02 18.61 7.39
C GLU A 198 -6.22 17.72 7.76
N LYS A 199 -6.27 16.48 7.26
CA LYS A 199 -7.40 15.56 7.46
C LYS A 199 -7.19 14.56 8.58
N LEU A 200 -5.96 14.18 8.87
CA LEU A 200 -5.60 13.13 9.81
C LEU A 200 -4.56 13.66 10.82
N PRO A 201 -4.77 13.45 12.12
CA PRO A 201 -3.76 13.79 13.11
C PRO A 201 -2.50 12.95 12.89
N ASP A 202 -1.34 13.49 13.29
CA ASP A 202 -0.10 12.73 13.30
C ASP A 202 -0.24 11.54 14.26
N PRO A 203 -0.03 10.29 13.82
CA PRO A 203 -0.15 9.12 14.69
C PRO A 203 0.89 9.08 15.82
N ASN A 204 1.97 9.87 15.75
CA ASN A 204 2.94 10.02 16.82
C ASN A 204 2.42 10.97 17.94
N GLU A 205 1.50 11.88 17.60
CA GLU A 205 0.88 12.80 18.56
C GLU A 205 -0.45 12.25 19.08
N LEU A 206 -1.28 11.72 18.17
CA LEU A 206 -2.57 11.12 18.46
C LEU A 206 -2.73 9.79 17.73
N ALA A 207 -2.64 8.70 18.48
CA ALA A 207 -2.83 7.36 17.94
C ALA A 207 -4.19 7.25 17.20
N ASN A 208 -4.16 6.85 15.96
CA ASN A 208 -5.35 6.69 15.14
C ASN A 208 -5.16 5.56 14.10
N VAL A 209 -6.24 5.09 13.54
CA VAL A 209 -6.24 4.03 12.51
C VAL A 209 -6.60 4.56 11.11
N GLY A 210 -6.60 5.88 10.93
CA GLY A 210 -7.01 6.51 9.68
C GLY A 210 -8.47 6.20 9.32
N SER A 211 -8.75 5.92 8.05
CA SER A 211 -10.09 5.49 7.61
C SER A 211 -10.33 4.05 8.06
N PHE A 212 -11.08 3.87 9.15
CA PHE A 212 -11.33 2.56 9.75
C PHE A 212 -12.23 1.67 8.87
N PHE A 213 -13.29 2.25 8.31
CA PHE A 213 -14.22 1.50 7.47
C PHE A 213 -13.76 1.50 6.00
N LYS A 214 -13.88 0.35 5.36
CA LYS A 214 -13.75 0.23 3.91
C LYS A 214 -15.00 0.82 3.26
N ASN A 215 -14.84 1.70 2.27
CA ASN A 215 -15.96 2.22 1.51
C ASN A 215 -16.71 1.05 0.83
N PRO A 216 -18.02 0.93 1.01
CA PRO A 216 -18.76 -0.16 0.40
C PRO A 216 -18.86 0.01 -1.12
N VAL A 217 -18.81 -1.11 -1.83
CA VAL A 217 -19.15 -1.19 -3.25
C VAL A 217 -20.56 -1.77 -3.32
N ILE A 218 -21.49 -1.03 -3.89
CA ILE A 218 -22.91 -1.37 -3.95
C ILE A 218 -23.42 -1.40 -5.39
N ALA A 219 -24.51 -2.09 -5.64
CA ALA A 219 -25.21 -2.01 -6.91
C ALA A 219 -25.68 -0.56 -7.17
N ARG A 220 -25.54 -0.07 -8.40
CA ARG A 220 -25.95 1.30 -8.75
C ARG A 220 -27.42 1.60 -8.41
N SER A 221 -28.28 0.60 -8.45
CA SER A 221 -29.68 0.72 -8.06
C SER A 221 -29.90 1.03 -6.57
N ALA A 222 -28.93 0.67 -5.70
CA ALA A 222 -29.00 0.94 -4.28
C ALA A 222 -28.54 2.37 -3.91
N LEU A 223 -27.87 3.08 -4.82
CA LEU A 223 -27.33 4.43 -4.55
C LEU A 223 -28.42 5.41 -4.13
N ALA A 224 -29.57 5.40 -4.80
CA ALA A 224 -30.68 6.30 -4.47
C ALA A 224 -31.20 6.08 -3.03
N HIS A 225 -31.19 4.84 -2.55
CA HIS A 225 -31.57 4.52 -1.17
C HIS A 225 -30.53 5.09 -0.17
N VAL A 226 -29.24 4.93 -0.45
CA VAL A 226 -28.15 5.47 0.41
C VAL A 226 -28.23 6.99 0.47
N GLN A 227 -28.47 7.67 -0.65
CA GLN A 227 -28.61 9.13 -0.71
C GLN A 227 -29.87 9.64 -0.01
N ALA A 228 -30.92 8.82 0.08
CA ALA A 228 -32.18 9.20 0.73
C ALA A 228 -32.15 9.05 2.27
N VAL A 229 -31.19 8.31 2.83
CA VAL A 229 -31.13 8.04 4.29
C VAL A 229 -30.78 9.29 5.09
N ASP A 230 -29.97 10.19 4.51
CA ASP A 230 -29.64 11.47 5.13
C ASP A 230 -29.84 12.59 4.11
N GLY A 231 -31.07 13.05 4.01
CA GLY A 231 -31.54 14.03 3.00
C GLY A 231 -30.80 15.38 2.97
N ASN A 232 -29.81 15.59 3.84
CA ASN A 232 -29.02 16.82 3.93
C ASN A 232 -27.55 16.63 3.56
N VAL A 233 -27.09 15.42 3.28
CA VAL A 233 -25.69 15.13 2.94
C VAL A 233 -25.62 14.50 1.56
N GLU A 234 -24.96 15.18 0.63
CA GLU A 234 -24.60 14.59 -0.65
C GLU A 234 -23.52 13.53 -0.42
N VAL A 235 -23.88 12.25 -0.55
CA VAL A 235 -22.93 11.13 -0.40
C VAL A 235 -22.12 11.01 -1.69
N PRO A 236 -20.80 11.25 -1.67
CA PRO A 236 -19.97 11.10 -2.85
C PRO A 236 -19.93 9.63 -3.29
N PHE A 237 -19.95 9.40 -4.60
CA PHE A 237 -19.83 8.06 -5.15
C PHE A 237 -18.91 8.02 -6.36
N TYR A 238 -18.34 6.84 -6.59
CA TYR A 238 -17.37 6.62 -7.67
C TYR A 238 -17.78 5.39 -8.48
N PRO A 239 -18.19 5.57 -9.77
CA PRO A 239 -18.52 4.46 -10.64
C PRO A 239 -17.37 3.46 -10.78
N GLN A 240 -17.72 2.17 -10.83
CA GLN A 240 -16.78 1.09 -11.06
C GLN A 240 -16.96 0.52 -12.47
N THR A 241 -15.96 -0.18 -13.00
CA THR A 241 -15.97 -0.74 -14.36
C THR A 241 -17.03 -1.83 -14.57
N ASP A 242 -17.44 -2.49 -13.49
CA ASP A 242 -18.50 -3.52 -13.50
C ASP A 242 -19.93 -2.96 -13.38
N GLY A 243 -20.08 -1.62 -13.38
CA GLY A 243 -21.37 -0.95 -13.24
C GLY A 243 -21.83 -0.76 -11.80
N SER A 244 -21.11 -1.26 -10.81
CA SER A 244 -21.33 -0.95 -9.40
C SER A 244 -20.83 0.46 -9.05
N VAL A 245 -21.07 0.91 -7.81
CA VAL A 245 -20.58 2.19 -7.31
C VAL A 245 -19.93 2.01 -5.94
N LYS A 246 -18.78 2.65 -5.76
CA LYS A 246 -18.15 2.79 -4.45
C LYS A 246 -18.68 4.05 -3.78
N VAL A 247 -19.16 3.95 -2.56
CA VAL A 247 -19.79 5.03 -1.76
C VAL A 247 -18.88 5.44 -0.62
#